data_faa10721a0730912c9b0b19269e53070
#
_entry.id   faa10721a0730912c9b0b19269e53070
#
_cell.length_a   1.000
_cell.length_b   1.000
_cell.length_c   1.000
_cell.angle_alpha   90.00
_cell.angle_beta   90.00
_cell.angle_gamma   90.00
#
_symmetry.space_group_name_H-M   'P 1'
#
loop_
_entity.id
_entity.type
_entity.pdbx_description
1 polymer ?
#
loop_
_entity_poly.entity_id
_entity_poly.type
_entity_poly.pdbx_seq_one_letter_code
_entity_poly.pdbx_strand_id
1 'polypeptide(L)' 'MRRYLNSDRARMIDEKVHSEIGRRALKMKYIDGKTLLQISEELGMVYSTFTANFYNKWQKELFADFGEDE' A
#
# COMPACT_ATOMS: atom_id res chain seq x y z
N MET A 1 17.44 14.64 10.83
CA MET A 1 16.52 14.05 9.93
C MET A 1 15.82 12.86 10.48
N ARG A 2 14.55 12.88 10.33
CA ARG A 2 13.75 11.85 10.90
C ARG A 2 13.28 10.88 9.85
N ARG A 3 13.34 9.61 10.11
CA ARG A 3 12.82 8.67 9.20
C ARG A 3 11.80 7.80 9.87
N TYR A 4 10.80 7.39 9.10
CA TYR A 4 9.79 6.50 9.65
C TYR A 4 10.36 5.11 9.82
N LEU A 5 10.08 4.52 10.95
CA LEU A 5 10.39 3.13 11.18
C LEU A 5 9.37 2.25 10.49
N ASN A 6 9.75 0.99 10.25
CA ASN A 6 8.81 0.07 9.62
C ASN A 6 7.55 -0.14 10.46
N SER A 7 7.70 -0.12 11.78
CA SER A 7 6.53 -0.25 12.64
C SER A 7 5.59 0.93 12.49
N ASP A 8 6.14 2.14 12.27
CA ASP A 8 5.30 3.31 12.05
C ASP A 8 4.56 3.21 10.73
N ARG A 9 5.26 2.73 9.69
CA ARG A 9 4.63 2.56 8.39
C ARG A 9 3.52 1.52 8.46
N ALA A 10 3.77 0.41 9.16
CA ALA A 10 2.76 -0.63 9.29
C ALA A 10 1.53 -0.09 10.01
N ARG A 11 1.74 0.71 11.06
CA ARG A 11 0.60 1.27 11.79
C ARG A 11 -0.19 2.23 10.93
N MET A 12 0.49 3.07 10.16
CA MET A 12 -0.21 3.99 9.26
C MET A 12 -1.07 3.24 8.27
N ILE A 13 -0.52 2.17 7.70
CA ILE A 13 -1.28 1.38 6.74
C ILE A 13 -2.48 0.74 7.41
N ASP A 14 -2.30 0.20 8.61
CA ASP A 14 -3.40 -0.43 9.33
C ASP A 14 -4.50 0.57 9.67
N GLU A 15 -4.13 1.81 9.97
CA GLU A 15 -5.10 2.82 10.35
C GLU A 15 -5.83 3.43 9.16
N LYS A 16 -5.12 3.61 8.05
CA LYS A 16 -5.69 4.33 6.90
C LYS A 16 -6.34 3.42 5.89
N VAL A 17 -5.84 2.23 5.73
CA VAL A 17 -6.34 1.31 4.71
C VAL A 17 -7.25 0.29 5.37
N HIS A 18 -8.49 0.22 4.90
CA HIS A 18 -9.49 -0.62 5.55
C HIS A 18 -9.57 -2.03 4.99
N SER A 19 -8.98 -2.28 3.83
CA SER A 19 -8.99 -3.60 3.22
C SER A 19 -7.82 -4.42 3.75
N GLU A 20 -8.09 -5.64 4.21
CA GLU A 20 -7.02 -6.49 4.70
C GLU A 20 -6.01 -6.81 3.60
N ILE A 21 -6.50 -7.08 2.39
CA ILE A 21 -5.62 -7.34 1.27
C ILE A 21 -4.83 -6.08 0.91
N GLY A 22 -5.48 -4.92 1.00
CA GLY A 22 -4.80 -3.66 0.75
C GLY A 22 -3.69 -3.41 1.75
N ARG A 23 -3.94 -3.71 3.02
CA ARG A 23 -2.91 -3.57 4.04
C ARG A 23 -1.71 -4.44 3.72
N ARG A 24 -1.96 -5.69 3.34
CA ARG A 24 -0.86 -6.59 3.00
C ARG A 24 -0.07 -6.08 1.79
N ALA A 25 -0.78 -5.65 0.76
CA ALA A 25 -0.13 -5.16 -0.45
C ALA A 25 0.75 -3.96 -0.16
N LEU A 26 0.24 -3.01 0.59
CA LEU A 26 1.00 -1.79 0.88
C LEU A 26 2.18 -2.07 1.80
N LYS A 27 2.03 -3.01 2.73
CA LYS A 27 3.15 -3.39 3.58
C LYS A 27 4.25 -4.04 2.76
N MET A 28 3.89 -4.88 1.80
CA MET A 28 4.88 -5.48 0.92
C MET A 28 5.60 -4.42 0.10
N LYS A 29 4.86 -3.40 -0.32
CA LYS A 29 5.45 -2.34 -1.14
C LYS A 29 6.37 -1.44 -0.33
N TYR A 30 5.91 -0.94 0.80
CA TYR A 30 6.61 0.11 1.52
C TYR A 30 7.54 -0.40 2.61
N ILE A 31 7.33 -1.60 3.09
CA ILE A 31 8.18 -2.16 4.13
C ILE A 31 9.15 -3.20 3.55
N ASP A 32 8.61 -4.14 2.77
CA ASP A 32 9.43 -5.19 2.20
C ASP A 32 10.15 -4.78 0.92
N GLY A 33 9.71 -3.72 0.29
CA GLY A 33 10.37 -3.24 -0.92
C GLY A 33 10.07 -4.06 -2.16
N LYS A 34 8.98 -4.80 -2.17
CA LYS A 34 8.64 -5.62 -3.33
C LYS A 34 8.08 -4.77 -4.46
N THR A 35 8.26 -5.25 -5.68
CA THR A 35 7.67 -4.57 -6.83
C THR A 35 6.18 -4.87 -6.90
N LEU A 36 5.46 -4.01 -7.64
CA LEU A 36 4.03 -4.23 -7.79
C LEU A 36 3.72 -5.54 -8.49
N LEU A 37 4.59 -5.94 -9.43
CA LEU A 37 4.40 -7.22 -10.10
C LEU A 37 4.52 -8.37 -9.10
N GLN A 38 5.53 -8.33 -8.24
CA GLN A 38 5.70 -9.36 -7.23
C GLN A 38 4.50 -9.43 -6.30
N ILE A 39 4.00 -8.26 -5.88
CA ILE A 39 2.86 -8.21 -4.98
C ILE A 39 1.62 -8.80 -5.63
N SER A 40 1.38 -8.45 -6.90
CA SER A 40 0.21 -8.99 -7.59
C SER A 40 0.28 -10.50 -7.72
N GLU A 41 1.48 -11.02 -7.94
CA GLU A 41 1.66 -12.46 -8.05
C GLU A 41 1.40 -13.15 -6.71
N GLU A 42 1.88 -12.56 -5.64
CA GLU A 42 1.66 -13.16 -4.33
C GLU A 42 0.20 -13.13 -3.91
N LEU A 43 -0.51 -12.10 -4.32
CA LEU A 43 -1.93 -11.99 -4.01
C LEU A 43 -2.81 -12.75 -4.99
N GLY A 44 -2.23 -13.28 -6.05
CA GLY A 44 -3.00 -14.02 -7.04
C GLY A 44 -3.85 -13.12 -7.91
N MET A 45 -3.43 -11.91 -8.14
CA MET A 45 -4.18 -10.95 -8.94
C MET A 45 -3.50 -10.71 -10.27
N VAL A 46 -4.31 -10.37 -11.29
CA VAL A 46 -3.77 -9.93 -12.55
C VAL A 46 -3.13 -8.57 -12.37
N TYR A 47 -1.91 -8.42 -12.85
CA TYR A 47 -1.13 -7.22 -12.61
C TYR A 47 -1.86 -5.94 -13.04
N SER A 48 -2.41 -5.94 -14.25
CA SER A 48 -3.07 -4.72 -14.74
C SER A 48 -4.30 -4.37 -13.91
N THR A 49 -5.08 -5.38 -13.52
CA THR A 49 -6.23 -5.14 -12.67
C THR A 49 -5.80 -4.66 -11.29
N PHE A 50 -4.77 -5.30 -10.75
CA PHE A 50 -4.26 -4.92 -9.43
C PHE A 50 -3.83 -3.46 -9.40
N THR A 51 -3.00 -3.05 -10.38
CA THR A 51 -2.47 -1.69 -10.37
C THR A 51 -3.52 -0.64 -10.73
N ALA A 52 -4.42 -0.97 -11.66
CA ALA A 52 -5.38 0.03 -12.12
C ALA A 52 -6.52 0.24 -11.13
N ASN A 53 -7.00 -0.82 -10.50
CA ASN A 53 -8.21 -0.72 -9.69
C ASN A 53 -7.96 -0.83 -8.20
N PHE A 54 -7.08 -1.72 -7.79
CA PHE A 54 -6.91 -1.99 -6.37
C PHE A 54 -5.82 -1.15 -5.73
N TYR A 55 -4.65 -1.15 -6.33
CA TYR A 55 -3.53 -0.44 -5.73
C TYR A 55 -3.80 1.06 -5.67
N ASN A 56 -4.36 1.62 -6.72
CA ASN A 56 -4.67 3.06 -6.75
C ASN A 56 -5.65 3.43 -5.64
N LYS A 57 -6.64 2.57 -5.41
CA LYS A 57 -7.61 2.84 -4.37
C LYS A 57 -6.96 2.81 -2.99
N TRP A 58 -6.16 1.80 -2.73
CA TRP A 58 -5.51 1.69 -1.42
C TRP A 58 -4.51 2.81 -1.21
N GLN A 59 -3.79 3.19 -2.25
CA GLN A 59 -2.84 4.27 -2.14
C GLN A 59 -3.55 5.59 -1.81
N LYS A 60 -4.70 5.82 -2.43
CA LYS A 60 -5.47 7.00 -2.12
C LYS A 60 -5.94 7.00 -0.66
N GLU A 61 -6.37 5.85 -0.17
CA GLU A 61 -6.79 5.75 1.22
C GLU A 61 -5.63 6.06 2.15
N LEU A 62 -4.47 5.52 1.85
CA LEU A 62 -3.31 5.72 2.72
C LEU A 62 -2.90 7.18 2.78
N PHE A 63 -2.92 7.87 1.65
CA PHE A 63 -2.43 9.24 1.59
C PHE A 63 -3.54 10.29 1.64
N ALA A 64 -4.76 9.88 1.94
CA ALA A 64 -5.86 10.83 1.95
C ALA A 64 -5.66 11.96 2.96
N ASP A 65 -5.14 11.61 4.13
CA ASP A 65 -4.97 12.59 5.19
C ASP A 65 -3.79 13.52 4.98
N PHE A 66 -2.95 13.23 4.01
CA PHE A 66 -1.81 14.10 3.75
C PHE A 66 -2.18 15.29 2.88
N GLY A 67 -3.36 15.29 2.30
CA GLY A 67 -3.88 16.45 1.60
C GLY A 67 -3.17 16.81 0.32
N GLU A 68 -2.47 15.94 -0.18
CA GLU A 68 -1.72 16.29 -1.27
C GLU A 68 -2.34 16.41 -2.46
N ASP A 69 -2.52 16.79 -2.80
CA ASP A 69 -2.99 16.75 -3.68
C ASP A 69 -2.57 17.28 -4.52
N GLU A 70 -2.35 17.24 -4.47
CA GLU A 70 -2.04 17.52 -4.98
C GLU A 70 -1.92 17.68 -5.38
#